data_c595e3620727d1eaf995591d239bea88
#
_entry.id   c595e3620727d1eaf995591d239bea88
#
_cell.length_a   1.000
_cell.length_b   1.000
_cell.length_c   1.000
_cell.angle_alpha   90.00
_cell.angle_beta   90.00
_cell.angle_gamma   90.00
#
_symmetry.space_group_name_H-M   'P 1'
#
loop_
_entity.id
_entity.type
_entity.pdbx_description
1 polymer ?
#
loop_
_entity_poly.entity_id
_entity_poly.type
_entity_poly.pdbx_seq_one_letter_code
_entity_poly.pdbx_strand_id
1 'polypeptide(L)'
;MELWVCGTQNLILIAIYRNDTSVKRYFDTHIIVILFGGNVFMRKVQLQSLQLLFYKAGITEASCRRKSPAGRVLIHNSIRKYRKKEEKEMKRKSLLALLLAASMAASMTAATGTVAFAEEATEETTDEAADDADDAEAADDAEAADDTETADDAEASDADQEAADKVAALIDAIYVQERTDDTDAQCKEAKEAWDALTDAQKELVEGEEASPEYFGRDTGDASKDDPRNQDEIGENELLVVSFGTSFNDSRVEDIKGIEDALAEAFPDWSVRRAFTAQIIINHVQARDDEHIDNMQQALDRAVANGVKNLVVQPTHLMHGAEYDEMVEAIDEYKDKFESVAIAEPMLGEVGSDATAINEDKAAVAQAVTDAAVKSAGYDSMEAAAEDGTAFVFMGHGTSHTANVTYNQMQTQMEKLGFTNAFIGTVEGEPEDTACDVVIDKVKDAGFKKVVLRPLMVVAGDHANNDMAGDDEDSWKSMFEASGEFDEIDCQIEGLGRIDAVEQLYVEHTQEAIDSIAK
;
A
#
# COMPACT_ATOMS: atom_id res chain seq x y z
N MET A 1 20.18 26.54 -19.78
CA MET A 1 20.10 25.08 -19.63
C MET A 1 21.17 24.48 -20.53
N GLU A 2 22.22 23.96 -19.95
CA GLU A 2 23.30 23.32 -20.69
C GLU A 2 23.21 21.81 -20.52
N LEU A 3 23.38 21.09 -21.62
CA LEU A 3 23.28 19.64 -21.69
C LEU A 3 24.69 19.07 -21.96
N TRP A 4 25.19 18.27 -21.02
CA TRP A 4 26.46 17.56 -21.17
C TRP A 4 26.20 16.06 -21.32
N VAL A 5 26.78 15.45 -22.32
CA VAL A 5 26.68 14.00 -22.57
C VAL A 5 28.06 13.40 -22.57
N CYS A 6 28.32 12.49 -21.63
CA CYS A 6 29.57 11.74 -21.52
C CYS A 6 29.30 10.25 -21.50
N GLY A 7 30.03 9.42 -22.22
CA GLY A 7 29.82 7.99 -22.19
C GLY A 7 30.89 7.14 -22.84
N THR A 8 30.95 5.88 -22.41
CA THR A 8 31.67 4.76 -23.07
C THR A 8 30.65 3.88 -23.80
N GLN A 9 31.09 2.83 -24.50
CA GLN A 9 30.19 1.99 -25.33
C GLN A 9 28.97 1.40 -24.57
N ASN A 10 29.01 1.31 -23.22
CA ASN A 10 27.94 0.73 -22.40
C ASN A 10 27.36 1.67 -21.33
N LEU A 11 27.86 2.91 -21.19
CA LEU A 11 27.40 3.87 -20.19
C LEU A 11 27.32 5.26 -20.82
N ILE A 12 26.13 5.87 -20.84
CA ILE A 12 25.95 7.25 -21.28
C ILE A 12 25.44 8.07 -20.10
N LEU A 13 26.21 9.06 -19.68
CA LEU A 13 25.82 10.01 -18.63
C LEU A 13 25.35 11.31 -19.29
N ILE A 14 24.16 11.78 -18.94
CA ILE A 14 23.61 13.05 -19.40
C ILE A 14 23.41 13.94 -18.18
N ALA A 15 24.13 15.04 -18.10
CA ALA A 15 23.94 16.05 -17.05
C ALA A 15 23.20 17.28 -17.62
N ILE A 16 22.13 17.69 -16.95
CA ILE A 16 21.35 18.87 -17.33
C ILE A 16 21.58 19.96 -16.30
N TYR A 17 22.20 21.06 -16.74
CA TYR A 17 22.46 22.25 -15.92
C TYR A 17 21.34 23.29 -16.10
N ARG A 18 20.76 23.77 -15.02
CA ARG A 18 19.88 24.92 -15.02
C ARG A 18 20.63 26.11 -14.40
N ASN A 19 20.99 27.09 -15.20
CA ASN A 19 21.58 28.33 -14.73
C ASN A 19 20.44 29.37 -14.63
N ASP A 20 19.93 29.60 -13.42
CA ASP A 20 18.98 30.67 -13.15
C ASP A 20 19.63 31.69 -12.23
N THR A 21 20.02 32.82 -12.80
CA THR A 21 20.78 33.88 -12.12
C THR A 21 19.91 34.81 -11.29
N SER A 22 18.59 34.56 -11.18
CA SER A 22 17.64 35.49 -10.56
C SER A 22 17.25 35.17 -9.12
N VAL A 23 17.64 33.99 -8.56
CA VAL A 23 17.33 33.64 -7.15
C VAL A 23 18.59 33.16 -6.43
N LYS A 24 19.23 34.06 -5.72
CA LYS A 24 20.23 33.74 -4.70
C LYS A 24 19.53 33.26 -3.45
N ARG A 25 19.39 31.94 -3.29
CA ARG A 25 19.43 31.17 -2.03
C ARG A 25 18.94 29.74 -2.21
N TYR A 26 19.91 28.80 -2.02
CA TYR A 26 19.75 27.38 -1.66
C TYR A 26 19.03 26.43 -2.65
N PHE A 27 19.83 25.45 -3.06
CA PHE A 27 19.63 24.18 -3.74
C PHE A 27 20.07 24.13 -5.20
N ASP A 28 21.41 23.92 -5.39
CA ASP A 28 21.96 23.37 -6.63
C ASP A 28 21.62 21.87 -6.70
N THR A 29 20.46 21.54 -7.24
CA THR A 29 20.11 20.14 -7.57
C THR A 29 20.30 19.91 -9.06
N HIS A 30 21.12 18.92 -9.41
CA HIS A 30 21.39 18.50 -10.78
C HIS A 30 20.67 17.17 -11.04
N ILE A 31 20.04 17.03 -12.20
CA ILE A 31 19.42 15.78 -12.64
C ILE A 31 20.42 15.03 -13.51
N ILE A 32 20.71 13.81 -13.12
CA ILE A 32 21.55 12.91 -13.91
C ILE A 32 20.66 11.84 -14.53
N VAL A 33 20.78 11.65 -15.83
CA VAL A 33 20.18 10.54 -16.55
C VAL A 33 21.30 9.57 -16.90
N ILE A 34 21.22 8.36 -16.38
CA ILE A 34 22.18 7.29 -16.64
C ILE A 34 21.51 6.31 -17.59
N LEU A 35 22.11 6.07 -18.75
CA LEU A 35 21.70 5.03 -19.69
C LEU A 35 22.70 3.88 -19.60
N PHE A 36 22.27 2.73 -19.13
CA PHE A 36 23.06 1.52 -19.04
C PHE A 36 22.32 0.38 -19.73
N GLY A 37 22.96 -0.27 -20.71
CA GLY A 37 22.39 -1.43 -21.40
C GLY A 37 21.02 -1.23 -22.07
N GLY A 38 20.64 0.04 -22.39
CA GLY A 38 19.33 0.38 -22.99
C GLY A 38 18.32 0.96 -22.00
N ASN A 39 18.55 0.86 -20.71
CA ASN A 39 17.64 1.38 -19.66
C ASN A 39 17.98 2.81 -19.24
N VAL A 40 16.97 3.59 -18.85
CA VAL A 40 17.10 5.00 -18.45
C VAL A 40 16.89 5.12 -16.94
N PHE A 41 17.96 5.51 -16.21
CA PHE A 41 17.89 5.80 -14.80
C PHE A 41 17.96 7.30 -14.55
N MET A 42 17.04 7.87 -13.76
CA MET A 42 17.06 9.27 -13.36
C MET A 42 17.27 9.39 -11.85
N ARG A 43 18.29 10.12 -11.39
CA ARG A 43 18.48 10.47 -9.98
C ARG A 43 18.80 11.96 -9.81
N LYS A 44 18.24 12.58 -8.77
CA LYS A 44 18.68 13.89 -8.28
C LYS A 44 19.92 13.71 -7.41
N VAL A 45 21.02 14.40 -7.71
CA VAL A 45 22.29 14.28 -6.98
C VAL A 45 22.84 15.67 -6.69
N GLN A 46 23.40 15.88 -5.49
CA GLN A 46 24.09 17.11 -5.13
C GLN A 46 25.45 17.21 -5.84
N LEU A 47 25.91 18.45 -6.14
CA LEU A 47 27.11 18.76 -6.92
C LEU A 47 28.39 18.06 -6.42
N GLN A 48 28.56 17.92 -5.10
CA GLN A 48 29.70 17.24 -4.50
C GLN A 48 29.75 15.74 -4.79
N SER A 49 28.60 15.09 -4.91
CA SER A 49 28.51 13.66 -5.25
C SER A 49 28.79 13.39 -6.72
N LEU A 50 28.55 14.37 -7.59
CA LEU A 50 28.86 14.32 -9.03
C LEU A 50 30.36 14.24 -9.32
N GLN A 51 31.15 15.07 -8.67
CA GLN A 51 32.62 15.07 -8.85
C GLN A 51 33.24 13.74 -8.41
N LEU A 52 32.71 13.14 -7.35
CA LEU A 52 33.15 11.83 -6.84
C LEU A 52 32.78 10.69 -7.79
N LEU A 53 31.62 10.77 -8.42
CA LEU A 53 31.14 9.79 -9.41
C LEU A 53 31.97 9.83 -10.70
N PHE A 54 32.28 11.02 -11.21
CA PHE A 54 33.18 11.19 -12.37
C PHE A 54 34.58 10.66 -12.09
N TYR A 55 35.12 10.92 -10.90
CA TYR A 55 36.42 10.42 -10.47
C TYR A 55 36.44 8.89 -10.34
N LYS A 56 35.42 8.28 -9.73
CA LYS A 56 35.29 6.82 -9.60
C LYS A 56 35.03 6.10 -10.92
N ALA A 57 34.36 6.75 -11.87
CA ALA A 57 34.12 6.20 -13.22
C ALA A 57 35.28 6.39 -14.19
N GLY A 58 36.36 7.08 -13.80
CA GLY A 58 37.55 7.33 -14.66
C GLY A 58 37.23 8.20 -15.88
N ILE A 59 36.20 9.05 -15.80
CA ILE A 59 35.74 9.88 -16.92
C ILE A 59 36.45 11.23 -16.83
N THR A 60 37.23 11.56 -17.87
CA THR A 60 37.92 12.85 -18.00
C THR A 60 37.18 13.77 -18.97
N GLU A 61 37.38 15.08 -18.84
CA GLU A 61 36.79 16.11 -19.71
C GLU A 61 36.97 15.85 -21.22
N ALA A 62 38.05 15.13 -21.58
CA ALA A 62 38.36 14.75 -22.96
C ALA A 62 37.42 13.66 -23.54
N SER A 63 36.65 12.97 -22.71
CA SER A 63 35.77 11.86 -23.12
C SER A 63 34.39 12.33 -23.57
N CYS A 64 34.08 13.62 -23.49
CA CYS A 64 32.75 14.17 -23.76
C CYS A 64 32.58 14.55 -25.24
N ARG A 65 31.70 13.86 -25.98
CA ARG A 65 31.37 14.18 -27.37
C ARG A 65 29.87 14.35 -27.61
N ARG A 66 29.53 15.37 -28.44
CA ARG A 66 28.17 15.56 -28.99
C ARG A 66 27.95 14.57 -30.13
N LYS A 67 26.84 13.77 -30.10
CA LYS A 67 26.03 13.38 -31.28
C LYS A 67 25.13 12.16 -31.05
N SER A 68 23.85 12.21 -31.49
CA SER A 68 23.16 11.31 -32.42
C SER A 68 21.69 11.70 -32.57
N PRO A 69 21.06 11.67 -33.78
CA PRO A 69 19.66 12.03 -34.02
C PRO A 69 18.63 11.08 -33.37
N ALA A 70 18.93 9.78 -33.29
CA ALA A 70 18.02 8.77 -32.73
C ALA A 70 17.86 8.93 -31.20
N GLY A 71 18.92 9.27 -30.46
CA GLY A 71 18.85 9.59 -29.04
C GLY A 71 18.04 10.85 -28.71
N ARG A 72 17.82 11.75 -29.70
CA ARG A 72 17.03 12.97 -29.50
C ARG A 72 15.53 12.70 -29.37
N VAL A 73 15.00 11.69 -30.05
CA VAL A 73 13.53 11.39 -30.04
C VAL A 73 13.15 10.71 -28.71
N LEU A 74 13.93 9.74 -28.24
CA LEU A 74 13.72 9.08 -26.96
C LEU A 74 13.86 10.06 -25.77
N ILE A 75 14.93 10.88 -25.80
CA ILE A 75 15.15 11.92 -24.79
C ILE A 75 14.04 12.97 -24.81
N HIS A 76 13.56 13.36 -26.01
CA HIS A 76 12.50 14.35 -26.15
C HIS A 76 11.17 13.87 -25.53
N ASN A 77 10.81 12.62 -25.74
CA ASN A 77 9.57 12.03 -25.19
C ASN A 77 9.67 11.83 -23.66
N SER A 78 10.80 11.36 -23.15
CA SER A 78 11.04 11.21 -21.72
C SER A 78 11.10 12.56 -21.00
N ILE A 79 11.75 13.57 -21.60
CA ILE A 79 11.77 14.95 -21.05
C ILE A 79 10.37 15.57 -21.09
N ARG A 80 9.55 15.26 -22.10
CA ARG A 80 8.18 15.77 -22.23
C ARG A 80 7.27 15.18 -21.15
N LYS A 81 7.39 13.87 -20.86
CA LYS A 81 6.66 13.18 -19.80
C LYS A 81 7.09 13.70 -18.41
N TYR A 82 8.39 13.86 -18.19
CA TYR A 82 8.94 14.42 -16.95
C TYR A 82 8.55 15.90 -16.75
N ARG A 83 8.59 16.73 -17.82
CA ARG A 83 8.19 18.14 -17.78
C ARG A 83 6.71 18.30 -17.45
N LYS A 84 5.83 17.43 -17.96
CA LYS A 84 4.42 17.41 -17.59
C LYS A 84 4.23 17.08 -16.11
N LYS A 85 4.98 16.10 -15.59
CA LYS A 85 4.95 15.73 -14.16
C LYS A 85 5.45 16.87 -13.27
N GLU A 86 6.57 17.52 -13.61
CA GLU A 86 7.09 18.68 -12.85
C GLU A 86 6.21 19.95 -12.97
N GLU A 87 5.57 20.18 -14.13
CA GLU A 87 4.60 21.29 -14.27
C GLU A 87 3.36 21.06 -13.40
N LYS A 88 2.87 19.82 -13.32
CA LYS A 88 1.76 19.41 -12.44
C LYS A 88 2.16 19.59 -10.97
N GLU A 89 3.35 19.15 -10.59
CA GLU A 89 3.89 19.28 -9.23
C GLU A 89 4.16 20.74 -8.80
N MET A 90 4.65 21.61 -9.71
CA MET A 90 4.82 23.05 -9.42
C MET A 90 3.49 23.78 -9.30
N LYS A 91 2.49 23.44 -10.09
CA LYS A 91 1.14 24.00 -9.96
C LYS A 91 0.50 23.62 -8.64
N ARG A 92 0.66 22.36 -8.19
CA ARG A 92 0.19 21.87 -6.88
C ARG A 92 0.86 22.61 -5.72
N LYS A 93 2.20 22.74 -5.72
CA LYS A 93 2.93 23.48 -4.66
C LYS A 93 2.57 24.95 -4.61
N SER A 94 2.26 25.58 -5.75
CA SER A 94 1.79 26.98 -5.81
C SER A 94 0.35 27.11 -5.30
N LEU A 95 -0.50 26.13 -5.56
CA LEU A 95 -1.89 26.10 -5.07
C LEU A 95 -1.92 25.87 -3.55
N LEU A 96 -1.10 24.95 -3.05
CA LEU A 96 -0.97 24.68 -1.61
C LEU A 96 -0.45 25.90 -0.84
N ALA A 97 0.53 26.60 -1.40
CA ALA A 97 1.04 27.87 -0.82
C ALA A 97 -0.03 28.98 -0.82
N LEU A 98 -0.91 29.02 -1.82
CA LEU A 98 -2.01 29.97 -1.89
C LEU A 98 -3.11 29.65 -0.86
N LEU A 99 -3.43 28.36 -0.69
CA LEU A 99 -4.40 27.88 0.31
C LEU A 99 -3.92 28.11 1.74
N LEU A 100 -2.63 27.87 2.03
CA LEU A 100 -2.00 28.18 3.31
C LEU A 100 -2.01 29.68 3.59
N ALA A 101 -1.75 30.52 2.58
CA ALA A 101 -1.82 31.98 2.73
C ALA A 101 -3.26 32.48 2.96
N ALA A 102 -4.25 31.84 2.35
CA ALA A 102 -5.66 32.16 2.55
C ALA A 102 -6.16 31.75 3.95
N SER A 103 -5.72 30.60 4.46
CA SER A 103 -6.07 30.15 5.83
C SER A 103 -5.43 31.01 6.91
N MET A 104 -4.19 31.49 6.71
CA MET A 104 -3.56 32.48 7.60
C MET A 104 -4.23 33.86 7.57
N ALA A 105 -4.77 34.28 6.43
CA ALA A 105 -5.51 35.52 6.31
C ALA A 105 -6.88 35.46 6.99
N ALA A 106 -7.56 34.31 6.96
CA ALA A 106 -8.83 34.07 7.63
C ALA A 106 -8.68 34.03 9.16
N SER A 107 -7.58 33.48 9.68
CA SER A 107 -7.30 33.49 11.13
C SER A 107 -6.88 34.84 11.69
N MET A 108 -6.38 35.76 10.87
CA MET A 108 -6.03 37.14 11.29
C MET A 108 -7.22 38.08 11.32
N THR A 109 -8.35 37.80 10.65
CA THR A 109 -9.55 38.65 10.67
C THR A 109 -10.51 38.35 11.82
N ALA A 110 -10.33 37.24 12.55
CA ALA A 110 -11.15 36.87 13.72
C ALA A 110 -10.70 37.53 15.05
N ALA A 111 -9.60 38.30 15.07
CA ALA A 111 -9.01 38.85 16.29
C ALA A 111 -9.29 40.36 16.56
N THR A 112 -10.16 41.01 15.79
CA THR A 112 -10.54 42.40 16.07
C THR A 112 -12.05 42.60 15.96
N GLY A 113 -12.77 42.38 17.03
CA GLY A 113 -14.20 42.68 17.11
C GLY A 113 -14.69 42.73 18.55
N THR A 114 -14.68 43.92 19.05
CA THR A 114 -15.15 44.51 20.31
C THR A 114 -16.36 43.85 20.98
N VAL A 115 -16.22 43.83 22.30
CA VAL A 115 -17.23 43.61 23.35
C VAL A 115 -18.39 44.60 23.25
N ALA A 116 -19.64 44.14 23.32
CA ALA A 116 -20.76 44.90 23.83
C ALA A 116 -21.82 44.00 24.45
N PHE A 117 -22.17 44.34 25.65
CA PHE A 117 -23.17 43.77 26.57
C PHE A 117 -24.63 43.94 26.08
N ALA A 118 -25.51 43.03 26.51
CA ALA A 118 -26.79 43.20 27.19
C ALA A 118 -27.68 41.97 26.88
N GLU A 119 -28.03 41.25 27.85
CA GLU A 119 -29.13 41.20 28.83
C GLU A 119 -30.41 40.52 28.33
N GLU A 120 -30.69 39.45 29.03
CA GLU A 120 -31.90 38.77 29.47
C GLU A 120 -33.28 39.16 28.85
N ALA A 121 -34.04 38.15 28.47
CA ALA A 121 -35.38 37.93 29.06
C ALA A 121 -36.02 36.62 28.59
N THR A 122 -36.44 35.91 29.52
CA THR A 122 -37.23 34.76 29.81
C THR A 122 -38.63 34.69 29.15
N GLU A 123 -39.13 33.44 29.26
CA GLU A 123 -40.51 32.94 29.42
C GLU A 123 -41.22 32.46 28.14
N GLU A 124 -41.47 31.23 28.12
CA GLU A 124 -42.44 30.25 28.68
C GLU A 124 -43.70 30.06 27.82
N THR A 125 -43.91 28.80 27.59
CA THR A 125 -45.10 27.95 27.75
C THR A 125 -46.08 27.72 26.59
N THR A 126 -46.27 26.48 26.43
CA THR A 126 -47.44 25.57 26.42
C THR A 126 -48.20 25.50 25.10
N ASP A 127 -48.44 24.34 24.66
CA ASP A 127 -49.19 23.11 24.90
C ASP A 127 -50.23 22.80 23.82
N GLU A 128 -50.35 21.52 23.57
CA GLU A 128 -51.52 20.73 23.15
C GLU A 128 -52.01 20.83 21.70
N ALA A 129 -51.97 19.74 21.00
CA ALA A 129 -52.65 18.46 20.98
C ALA A 129 -53.72 18.33 19.88
N ALA A 130 -53.62 17.14 19.26
CA ALA A 130 -54.74 16.32 18.73
C ALA A 130 -55.48 16.85 17.47
N ASP A 131 -55.76 16.09 16.52
CA ASP A 131 -56.30 14.78 16.28
C ASP A 131 -57.00 14.72 14.91
N ASP A 132 -57.08 13.52 14.42
CA ASP A 132 -58.07 12.89 13.51
C ASP A 132 -58.07 13.18 12.00
N ALA A 133 -57.68 12.16 11.30
CA ALA A 133 -58.42 11.11 10.58
C ALA A 133 -59.24 11.51 9.34
N ASP A 134 -59.09 10.68 8.38
CA ASP A 134 -60.01 10.02 7.46
C ASP A 134 -60.11 10.49 6.00
N ASP A 135 -59.69 9.56 5.21
CA ASP A 135 -60.41 8.71 4.24
C ASP A 135 -60.67 9.21 2.82
N ALA A 136 -60.38 8.25 1.95
CA ALA A 136 -61.06 7.82 0.72
C ALA A 136 -60.68 8.37 -0.66
N GLU A 137 -60.09 7.39 -1.33
CA GLU A 137 -60.44 6.87 -2.69
C GLU A 137 -60.73 7.83 -3.85
N ALA A 138 -60.08 7.59 -4.96
CA ALA A 138 -60.43 6.89 -6.15
C ALA A 138 -59.77 7.47 -7.43
N ALA A 139 -59.10 6.56 -8.12
CA ALA A 139 -59.03 6.27 -9.53
C ALA A 139 -59.35 7.38 -10.58
N ASP A 140 -58.55 7.63 -11.57
CA ASP A 140 -58.56 6.92 -12.87
C ASP A 140 -57.74 7.66 -13.92
N ASP A 141 -57.19 6.85 -14.81
CA ASP A 141 -56.83 7.04 -16.24
C ASP A 141 -55.73 8.00 -16.69
N ALA A 142 -54.69 7.33 -17.13
CA ALA A 142 -54.04 7.31 -18.44
C ALA A 142 -53.67 8.64 -19.13
N GLU A 143 -52.39 8.79 -19.39
CA GLU A 143 -51.85 8.75 -20.75
C GLU A 143 -50.32 8.68 -20.69
N ALA A 144 -49.76 7.75 -21.48
CA ALA A 144 -48.37 7.59 -21.75
C ALA A 144 -47.79 8.80 -22.51
N ALA A 145 -46.80 9.42 -21.97
CA ALA A 145 -45.84 10.21 -22.73
C ALA A 145 -44.46 9.53 -22.57
N ASP A 146 -44.04 9.01 -23.69
CA ASP A 146 -42.68 8.58 -23.99
C ASP A 146 -41.77 9.83 -23.94
N ASP A 147 -41.06 9.97 -22.83
CA ASP A 147 -39.89 10.88 -22.74
C ASP A 147 -38.65 10.02 -22.56
N THR A 148 -37.99 9.77 -23.67
CA THR A 148 -36.58 9.41 -23.73
C THR A 148 -35.81 10.55 -23.07
N GLU A 149 -35.51 10.40 -21.76
CA GLU A 149 -34.47 11.18 -21.15
C GLU A 149 -33.12 10.78 -21.76
N THR A 150 -32.67 11.63 -22.65
CA THR A 150 -31.26 11.72 -23.00
C THR A 150 -30.54 12.06 -21.71
N ALA A 151 -29.65 11.16 -21.26
CA ALA A 151 -28.65 11.49 -20.25
C ALA A 151 -27.90 12.73 -20.75
N ASP A 152 -28.21 13.87 -20.14
CA ASP A 152 -27.43 15.09 -20.28
C ASP A 152 -26.10 14.82 -19.58
N ASP A 153 -25.01 14.75 -20.35
CA ASP A 153 -23.65 14.96 -19.85
C ASP A 153 -23.55 16.42 -19.39
N ALA A 154 -24.07 16.69 -18.21
CA ALA A 154 -23.85 17.98 -17.56
C ALA A 154 -22.37 18.00 -17.15
N GLU A 155 -21.57 18.81 -17.86
CA GLU A 155 -20.21 19.14 -17.41
C GLU A 155 -20.27 19.57 -15.94
N ALA A 156 -19.43 18.94 -15.08
CA ALA A 156 -19.34 19.27 -13.67
C ALA A 156 -19.14 20.79 -13.49
N SER A 157 -19.88 21.38 -12.56
CA SER A 157 -19.71 22.81 -12.31
C SER A 157 -18.35 23.10 -11.66
N ASP A 158 -17.79 24.30 -11.89
CA ASP A 158 -16.54 24.72 -11.22
C ASP A 158 -16.64 24.58 -9.70
N ALA A 159 -17.83 24.73 -9.10
CA ALA A 159 -18.07 24.57 -7.68
C ALA A 159 -18.02 23.09 -7.21
N ASP A 160 -18.47 22.16 -8.05
CA ASP A 160 -18.41 20.73 -7.75
C ASP A 160 -16.97 20.25 -7.79
N GLN A 161 -16.20 20.70 -8.78
CA GLN A 161 -14.77 20.40 -8.87
C GLN A 161 -13.99 20.99 -7.67
N GLU A 162 -14.28 22.23 -7.27
CA GLU A 162 -13.64 22.84 -6.08
C GLU A 162 -13.93 22.07 -4.80
N ALA A 163 -15.15 21.55 -4.65
CA ALA A 163 -15.51 20.72 -3.51
C ALA A 163 -14.75 19.37 -3.51
N ALA A 164 -14.66 18.71 -4.66
CA ALA A 164 -13.91 17.47 -4.83
C ALA A 164 -12.40 17.66 -4.63
N ASP A 165 -11.81 18.71 -5.20
CA ASP A 165 -10.38 19.05 -5.04
C ASP A 165 -10.01 19.28 -3.56
N LYS A 166 -10.91 19.90 -2.79
CA LYS A 166 -10.71 20.11 -1.35
C LYS A 166 -10.65 18.77 -0.60
N VAL A 167 -11.56 17.85 -0.91
CA VAL A 167 -11.59 16.52 -0.28
C VAL A 167 -10.38 15.71 -0.70
N ALA A 168 -10.00 15.75 -1.97
CA ALA A 168 -8.78 15.10 -2.45
C ALA A 168 -7.54 15.57 -1.67
N ALA A 169 -7.40 16.87 -1.44
CA ALA A 169 -6.30 17.42 -0.65
C ALA A 169 -6.30 16.96 0.83
N LEU A 170 -7.48 16.74 1.42
CA LEU A 170 -7.60 16.22 2.79
C LEU A 170 -7.22 14.72 2.86
N ILE A 171 -7.61 13.94 1.87
CA ILE A 171 -7.22 12.52 1.75
C ILE A 171 -5.71 12.42 1.53
N ASP A 172 -5.12 13.18 0.59
CA ASP A 172 -3.68 13.19 0.36
C ASP A 172 -2.89 13.60 1.62
N ALA A 173 -3.48 14.44 2.49
CA ALA A 173 -2.85 14.87 3.75
C ALA A 173 -2.79 13.79 4.83
N ILE A 174 -3.70 12.81 4.82
CA ILE A 174 -3.69 11.66 5.74
C ILE A 174 -2.95 10.45 5.17
N TYR A 175 -2.54 10.47 3.90
CA TYR A 175 -1.73 9.44 3.27
C TYR A 175 -0.25 9.65 3.58
N VAL A 176 0.11 9.51 4.86
CA VAL A 176 1.46 9.78 5.38
C VAL A 176 1.89 8.70 6.37
N GLN A 177 3.21 8.42 6.41
CA GLN A 177 3.77 7.41 7.32
C GLN A 177 4.08 7.95 8.72
N GLU A 178 4.02 9.27 8.93
CA GLU A 178 4.30 9.88 10.23
C GLU A 178 2.99 10.24 10.95
N ARG A 179 2.82 9.77 12.19
CA ARG A 179 1.72 10.17 13.06
C ARG A 179 2.10 11.41 13.85
N THR A 180 1.21 12.38 13.91
CA THR A 180 1.32 13.61 14.69
C THR A 180 0.13 13.76 15.65
N ASP A 181 0.19 14.75 16.54
CA ASP A 181 -0.92 15.07 17.44
C ASP A 181 -2.21 15.49 16.70
N ASP A 182 -2.09 15.93 15.45
CA ASP A 182 -3.21 16.39 14.63
C ASP A 182 -3.83 15.25 13.78
N THR A 183 -3.21 14.07 13.72
CA THR A 183 -3.61 12.98 12.81
C THR A 183 -5.06 12.55 13.00
N ASP A 184 -5.53 12.38 14.25
CA ASP A 184 -6.91 11.99 14.54
C ASP A 184 -7.92 13.03 14.03
N ALA A 185 -7.59 14.31 14.20
CA ALA A 185 -8.44 15.41 13.73
C ALA A 185 -8.45 15.47 12.19
N GLN A 186 -7.31 15.22 11.54
CA GLN A 186 -7.19 15.18 10.08
C GLN A 186 -7.98 14.01 9.47
N CYS A 187 -7.88 12.82 10.04
CA CYS A 187 -8.66 11.65 9.62
C CYS A 187 -10.18 11.94 9.69
N LYS A 188 -10.62 12.51 10.79
CA LYS A 188 -12.02 12.90 10.97
C LYS A 188 -12.45 13.98 9.96
N GLU A 189 -11.65 15.02 9.76
CA GLU A 189 -11.96 16.11 8.82
C GLU A 189 -12.07 15.58 7.38
N ALA A 190 -11.16 14.69 6.95
CA ALA A 190 -11.20 14.09 5.63
C ALA A 190 -12.51 13.31 5.39
N LYS A 191 -12.91 12.48 6.36
CA LYS A 191 -14.16 11.70 6.25
C LYS A 191 -15.41 12.57 6.30
N GLU A 192 -15.49 13.55 7.21
CA GLU A 192 -16.61 14.47 7.30
C GLU A 192 -16.78 15.29 6.01
N ALA A 193 -15.66 15.71 5.39
CA ALA A 193 -15.68 16.42 4.13
C ALA A 193 -16.12 15.53 2.96
N TRP A 194 -15.67 14.26 2.92
CA TRP A 194 -16.13 13.27 1.95
C TRP A 194 -17.63 12.99 2.07
N ASP A 195 -18.13 12.81 3.29
CA ASP A 195 -19.54 12.51 3.53
C ASP A 195 -20.46 13.68 3.17
N ALA A 196 -19.94 14.90 3.14
CA ALA A 196 -20.68 16.09 2.70
C ALA A 196 -20.78 16.22 1.17
N LEU A 197 -20.00 15.46 0.38
CA LEU A 197 -20.07 15.45 -1.07
C LEU A 197 -21.31 14.70 -1.55
N THR A 198 -21.90 15.17 -2.65
CA THR A 198 -22.86 14.40 -3.45
C THR A 198 -22.16 13.26 -4.18
N ASP A 199 -22.90 12.26 -4.63
CA ASP A 199 -22.31 11.14 -5.38
C ASP A 199 -21.61 11.62 -6.66
N ALA A 200 -22.17 12.60 -7.37
CA ALA A 200 -21.55 13.21 -8.55
C ALA A 200 -20.23 13.95 -8.22
N GLN A 201 -20.13 14.56 -7.03
CA GLN A 201 -18.88 15.21 -6.58
C GLN A 201 -17.82 14.19 -6.16
N LYS A 202 -18.24 13.04 -5.58
CA LYS A 202 -17.31 11.95 -5.23
C LYS A 202 -16.61 11.38 -6.45
N GLU A 203 -17.30 11.25 -7.58
CA GLU A 203 -16.71 10.81 -8.85
C GLU A 203 -15.65 11.78 -9.42
N LEU A 204 -15.62 13.02 -8.92
CA LEU A 204 -14.64 14.03 -9.32
C LEU A 204 -13.41 14.09 -8.38
N VAL A 205 -13.38 13.28 -7.31
CA VAL A 205 -12.26 13.27 -6.37
C VAL A 205 -11.05 12.64 -7.04
N GLU A 206 -10.04 13.46 -7.36
CA GLU A 206 -8.78 13.03 -7.98
C GLU A 206 -7.62 13.75 -7.30
N GLY A 207 -6.75 12.99 -6.59
CA GLY A 207 -5.58 13.49 -5.88
C GLY A 207 -4.29 12.81 -6.30
N GLU A 208 -3.28 12.87 -5.44
CA GLU A 208 -2.05 12.07 -5.57
C GLU A 208 -2.35 10.61 -5.20
N GLU A 209 -3.10 10.44 -4.10
CA GLU A 209 -3.54 9.15 -3.56
C GLU A 209 -5.08 9.09 -3.41
N ALA A 210 -5.74 10.25 -3.47
CA ALA A 210 -7.19 10.34 -3.40
C ALA A 210 -7.85 9.90 -4.71
N SER A 211 -8.93 9.12 -4.59
CA SER A 211 -9.74 8.63 -5.70
C SER A 211 -11.22 8.61 -5.32
N PRO A 212 -12.13 8.46 -6.29
CA PRO A 212 -13.56 8.27 -6.02
C PRO A 212 -13.86 7.07 -5.13
N GLU A 213 -12.98 6.07 -5.15
CA GLU A 213 -13.14 4.83 -4.40
C GLU A 213 -12.52 4.86 -3.01
N TYR A 214 -11.72 5.87 -2.67
CA TYR A 214 -10.91 5.87 -1.44
C TYR A 214 -11.73 5.52 -0.18
N PHE A 215 -12.88 6.17 0.04
CA PHE A 215 -13.79 5.85 1.15
C PHE A 215 -15.05 5.10 0.71
N GLY A 216 -15.29 4.98 -0.59
CA GLY A 216 -16.54 4.43 -1.15
C GLY A 216 -16.46 2.97 -1.57
N ARG A 217 -15.27 2.38 -1.69
CA ARG A 217 -15.10 0.99 -2.09
C ARG A 217 -15.65 0.05 -1.01
N ASP A 218 -16.47 -0.89 -1.41
CA ASP A 218 -16.87 -2.00 -0.53
C ASP A 218 -15.66 -2.96 -0.36
N THR A 219 -15.15 -3.04 0.85
CA THR A 219 -14.02 -3.90 1.22
C THR A 219 -14.41 -4.91 2.29
N GLY A 220 -15.72 -5.07 2.57
CA GLY A 220 -16.23 -5.96 3.58
C GLY A 220 -16.73 -5.26 4.85
N ASP A 221 -17.03 -6.05 5.87
CA ASP A 221 -17.68 -5.63 7.11
C ASP A 221 -16.66 -5.40 8.24
N ALA A 222 -16.28 -4.14 8.47
CA ALA A 222 -15.35 -3.72 9.52
C ALA A 222 -15.77 -4.20 10.92
N SER A 223 -17.08 -4.34 11.20
CA SER A 223 -17.58 -4.74 12.52
C SER A 223 -17.21 -6.18 12.94
N LYS A 224 -16.66 -6.97 12.02
CA LYS A 224 -16.16 -8.33 12.28
C LYS A 224 -14.71 -8.36 12.75
N ASP A 225 -14.02 -7.25 12.64
CA ASP A 225 -12.64 -7.14 13.12
C ASP A 225 -12.58 -6.78 14.61
N ASP A 226 -11.39 -6.91 15.19
CA ASP A 226 -11.06 -6.50 16.55
C ASP A 226 -9.69 -5.81 16.50
N PRO A 227 -9.58 -4.51 16.81
CA PRO A 227 -8.30 -3.80 16.76
C PRO A 227 -7.29 -4.31 17.80
N ARG A 228 -7.69 -5.17 18.73
CA ARG A 228 -6.86 -5.80 19.77
C ARG A 228 -5.95 -4.80 20.48
N ASN A 229 -6.48 -3.64 20.83
CA ASN A 229 -5.77 -2.56 21.52
C ASN A 229 -6.25 -2.38 22.98
N GLN A 230 -6.73 -3.46 23.61
CA GLN A 230 -7.26 -3.46 24.98
C GLN A 230 -6.20 -3.11 26.01
N ASP A 231 -6.65 -2.45 27.08
CA ASP A 231 -5.88 -2.17 28.29
C ASP A 231 -6.15 -3.23 29.39
N GLU A 232 -5.46 -3.10 30.53
CA GLU A 232 -5.60 -3.98 31.68
C GLU A 232 -5.33 -5.46 31.39
N ILE A 233 -4.41 -5.73 30.49
CA ILE A 233 -3.93 -7.07 30.16
C ILE A 233 -2.97 -7.59 31.24
N GLY A 234 -2.67 -8.89 31.22
CA GLY A 234 -1.74 -9.50 32.19
C GLY A 234 -0.29 -9.09 32.02
N GLU A 235 0.61 -9.85 32.68
CA GLU A 235 2.06 -9.59 32.61
C GLU A 235 2.72 -10.10 31.31
N ASN A 236 2.00 -10.93 30.51
CA ASN A 236 2.48 -11.52 29.27
C ASN A 236 1.71 -10.95 28.10
N GLU A 237 2.38 -10.35 27.15
CA GLU A 237 1.81 -9.84 25.91
C GLU A 237 2.44 -10.52 24.70
N LEU A 238 1.59 -10.98 23.79
CA LEU A 238 1.95 -11.40 22.45
C LEU A 238 1.49 -10.32 21.47
N LEU A 239 2.44 -9.48 21.02
CA LEU A 239 2.19 -8.41 20.08
C LEU A 239 2.34 -8.93 18.66
N VAL A 240 1.24 -9.00 17.92
CA VAL A 240 1.23 -9.36 16.50
C VAL A 240 1.43 -8.09 15.67
N VAL A 241 2.50 -8.07 14.88
CA VAL A 241 2.91 -6.91 14.09
C VAL A 241 2.73 -7.20 12.61
N SER A 242 1.84 -6.46 11.97
CA SER A 242 1.52 -6.57 10.54
C SER A 242 1.81 -5.25 9.81
N PHE A 243 2.09 -5.30 8.52
CA PHE A 243 2.03 -4.10 7.69
C PHE A 243 0.65 -3.45 7.78
N GLY A 244 -0.38 -4.28 7.72
CA GLY A 244 -1.77 -3.87 7.76
C GLY A 244 -2.44 -3.91 6.39
N THR A 245 -3.75 -3.75 6.41
CA THR A 245 -4.57 -3.56 5.21
C THR A 245 -5.81 -2.74 5.55
N SER A 246 -6.23 -1.89 4.62
CA SER A 246 -7.49 -1.16 4.70
C SER A 246 -8.70 -1.98 4.20
N PHE A 247 -8.46 -3.12 3.55
CA PHE A 247 -9.49 -4.03 3.09
C PHE A 247 -10.04 -4.84 4.27
N ASN A 248 -11.32 -4.61 4.62
CA ASN A 248 -11.95 -5.17 5.81
C ASN A 248 -12.00 -6.71 5.76
N ASP A 249 -12.38 -7.30 4.63
CA ASP A 249 -12.44 -8.76 4.48
C ASP A 249 -11.06 -9.40 4.68
N SER A 250 -10.03 -8.81 4.05
CA SER A 250 -8.65 -9.28 4.18
C SER A 250 -8.10 -9.08 5.60
N ARG A 251 -8.46 -7.97 6.27
CA ARG A 251 -8.09 -7.75 7.67
C ARG A 251 -8.70 -8.79 8.59
N VAL A 252 -9.98 -9.15 8.38
CA VAL A 252 -10.69 -10.17 9.15
C VAL A 252 -10.20 -11.58 8.83
N GLU A 253 -10.03 -11.92 7.57
CA GLU A 253 -9.71 -13.30 7.18
C GLU A 253 -8.22 -13.61 7.25
N ASP A 254 -7.36 -12.64 6.90
CA ASP A 254 -5.92 -12.87 6.83
C ASP A 254 -5.20 -12.50 8.15
N ILE A 255 -5.42 -11.27 8.68
CA ILE A 255 -4.71 -10.82 9.89
C ILE A 255 -5.34 -11.40 11.15
N LYS A 256 -6.66 -11.19 11.30
CA LYS A 256 -7.40 -11.71 12.46
C LYS A 256 -7.37 -13.23 12.53
N GLY A 257 -7.33 -13.94 11.39
CA GLY A 257 -7.15 -15.40 11.34
C GLY A 257 -5.88 -15.83 12.07
N ILE A 258 -4.74 -15.22 11.75
CA ILE A 258 -3.46 -15.46 12.44
C ILE A 258 -3.56 -15.13 13.93
N GLU A 259 -4.14 -13.97 14.26
CA GLU A 259 -4.27 -13.52 15.66
C GLU A 259 -5.18 -14.42 16.49
N ASP A 260 -6.27 -14.92 15.91
CA ASP A 260 -7.19 -15.86 16.56
C ASP A 260 -6.50 -17.21 16.80
N ALA A 261 -5.74 -17.73 15.82
CA ALA A 261 -4.96 -18.94 15.98
C ALA A 261 -3.91 -18.83 17.10
N LEU A 262 -3.24 -17.68 17.18
CA LEU A 262 -2.29 -17.37 18.26
C LEU A 262 -2.99 -17.23 19.62
N ALA A 263 -4.14 -16.60 19.69
CA ALA A 263 -4.91 -16.46 20.93
C ALA A 263 -5.44 -17.81 21.43
N GLU A 264 -5.83 -18.71 20.53
CA GLU A 264 -6.22 -20.08 20.88
C GLU A 264 -5.04 -20.90 21.40
N ALA A 265 -3.87 -20.80 20.73
CA ALA A 265 -2.67 -21.54 21.09
C ALA A 265 -2.04 -21.07 22.41
N PHE A 266 -2.12 -19.77 22.72
CA PHE A 266 -1.45 -19.15 23.86
C PHE A 266 -2.41 -18.43 24.82
N PRO A 267 -3.34 -19.13 25.50
CA PRO A 267 -4.38 -18.49 26.32
C PRO A 267 -3.85 -17.77 27.57
N ASP A 268 -2.58 -17.99 27.95
CA ASP A 268 -1.91 -17.29 29.06
C ASP A 268 -1.21 -15.98 28.60
N TRP A 269 -1.32 -15.64 27.32
CA TRP A 269 -0.78 -14.45 26.69
C TRP A 269 -1.91 -13.56 26.17
N SER A 270 -1.80 -12.26 26.38
CA SER A 270 -2.74 -11.30 25.79
C SER A 270 -2.29 -10.97 24.38
N VAL A 271 -3.04 -11.41 23.37
CA VAL A 271 -2.76 -11.13 21.97
C VAL A 271 -3.20 -9.70 21.63
N ARG A 272 -2.27 -8.89 21.16
CA ARG A 272 -2.48 -7.50 20.77
C ARG A 272 -1.98 -7.26 19.35
N ARG A 273 -2.50 -6.21 18.70
CA ARG A 273 -2.18 -5.85 17.31
C ARG A 273 -1.37 -4.57 17.25
N ALA A 274 -0.42 -4.49 16.32
CA ALA A 274 0.14 -3.26 15.82
C ALA A 274 0.28 -3.31 14.30
N PHE A 275 0.06 -2.16 13.63
CA PHE A 275 0.39 -2.01 12.22
C PHE A 275 1.64 -1.14 12.05
N THR A 276 2.44 -1.45 11.02
CA THR A 276 3.62 -0.65 10.66
C THR A 276 3.29 0.46 9.65
N ALA A 277 2.27 0.27 8.81
CA ALA A 277 1.87 1.25 7.80
C ALA A 277 0.91 2.30 8.37
N GLN A 278 1.42 3.49 8.72
CA GLN A 278 0.58 4.57 9.23
C GLN A 278 -0.49 5.02 8.23
N ILE A 279 -0.21 4.97 6.92
CA ILE A 279 -1.20 5.28 5.87
C ILE A 279 -2.44 4.38 5.98
N ILE A 280 -2.24 3.09 6.27
CA ILE A 280 -3.32 2.12 6.45
C ILE A 280 -4.10 2.43 7.74
N ILE A 281 -3.40 2.71 8.83
CA ILE A 281 -4.03 3.09 10.11
C ILE A 281 -4.91 4.33 9.92
N ASN A 282 -4.40 5.36 9.25
CA ASN A 282 -5.13 6.59 8.98
C ASN A 282 -6.38 6.36 8.12
N HIS A 283 -6.27 5.52 7.09
CA HIS A 283 -7.40 5.16 6.23
C HIS A 283 -8.49 4.43 7.02
N VAL A 284 -8.12 3.39 7.76
CA VAL A 284 -9.06 2.61 8.60
C VAL A 284 -9.72 3.50 9.65
N GLN A 285 -8.94 4.34 10.34
CA GLN A 285 -9.46 5.28 11.32
C GLN A 285 -10.42 6.29 10.68
N ALA A 286 -10.07 6.86 9.52
CA ALA A 286 -10.92 7.84 8.85
C ALA A 286 -12.23 7.20 8.36
N ARG A 287 -12.17 6.04 7.71
CA ARG A 287 -13.32 5.38 7.10
C ARG A 287 -14.24 4.72 8.11
N ASP A 288 -13.68 3.95 9.05
CA ASP A 288 -14.40 3.02 9.92
C ASP A 288 -14.47 3.48 11.39
N ASP A 289 -13.79 4.59 11.76
CA ASP A 289 -13.61 5.07 13.14
C ASP A 289 -12.97 4.01 14.05
N GLU A 290 -12.14 3.13 13.47
CA GLU A 290 -11.43 2.06 14.15
C GLU A 290 -9.98 2.48 14.42
N HIS A 291 -9.56 2.39 15.69
CA HIS A 291 -8.24 2.82 16.14
C HIS A 291 -7.32 1.61 16.29
N ILE A 292 -6.40 1.46 15.35
CA ILE A 292 -5.34 0.46 15.40
C ILE A 292 -4.05 1.14 15.87
N ASP A 293 -3.35 0.53 16.83
CA ASP A 293 -2.08 1.05 17.33
C ASP A 293 -0.99 0.90 16.25
N ASN A 294 -0.18 1.94 16.05
CA ASN A 294 1.10 1.77 15.39
C ASN A 294 2.15 1.23 16.37
N MET A 295 3.38 0.95 15.89
CA MET A 295 4.43 0.37 16.73
C MET A 295 4.71 1.17 18.00
N GLN A 296 4.80 2.50 17.90
CA GLN A 296 5.04 3.38 19.03
C GLN A 296 3.90 3.30 20.05
N GLN A 297 2.65 3.39 19.59
CA GLN A 297 1.45 3.34 20.44
C GLN A 297 1.32 1.98 21.13
N ALA A 298 1.56 0.88 20.39
CA ALA A 298 1.49 -0.47 20.94
C ALA A 298 2.53 -0.71 22.05
N LEU A 299 3.78 -0.27 21.82
CA LEU A 299 4.86 -0.40 22.81
C LEU A 299 4.63 0.50 24.04
N ASP A 300 4.17 1.75 23.83
CA ASP A 300 3.80 2.65 24.94
C ASP A 300 2.66 2.06 25.77
N ARG A 301 1.66 1.46 25.14
CA ARG A 301 0.53 0.80 25.78
C ARG A 301 0.99 -0.46 26.55
N ALA A 302 1.88 -1.27 25.99
CA ALA A 302 2.46 -2.42 26.68
C ALA A 302 3.17 -2.00 27.99
N VAL A 303 3.96 -0.92 27.94
CA VAL A 303 4.60 -0.34 29.14
C VAL A 303 3.56 0.18 30.13
N ALA A 304 2.53 0.89 29.67
CA ALA A 304 1.46 1.43 30.51
C ALA A 304 0.64 0.32 31.20
N ASN A 305 0.40 -0.80 30.49
CA ASN A 305 -0.26 -2.00 31.03
C ASN A 305 0.60 -2.76 32.06
N GLY A 306 1.89 -2.45 32.17
CA GLY A 306 2.81 -3.13 33.11
C GLY A 306 3.21 -4.52 32.63
N VAL A 307 3.25 -4.73 31.32
CA VAL A 307 3.75 -5.97 30.70
C VAL A 307 5.19 -6.22 31.15
N LYS A 308 5.49 -7.47 31.51
CA LYS A 308 6.82 -7.92 31.88
C LYS A 308 7.49 -8.73 30.79
N ASN A 309 6.71 -9.62 30.18
CA ASN A 309 7.18 -10.50 29.11
C ASN A 309 6.49 -10.11 27.81
N LEU A 310 7.26 -9.62 26.86
CA LEU A 310 6.81 -9.24 25.53
C LEU A 310 7.35 -10.25 24.50
N VAL A 311 6.46 -10.91 23.80
CA VAL A 311 6.79 -11.67 22.60
C VAL A 311 6.18 -10.96 21.40
N VAL A 312 6.98 -10.74 20.37
CA VAL A 312 6.52 -10.08 19.13
C VAL A 312 6.50 -11.11 18.01
N GLN A 313 5.33 -11.30 17.40
CA GLN A 313 5.16 -12.12 16.20
C GLN A 313 4.98 -11.20 15.01
N PRO A 314 6.01 -11.02 14.16
CA PRO A 314 5.83 -10.33 12.88
C PRO A 314 5.04 -11.23 11.92
N THR A 315 4.04 -10.67 11.25
CA THR A 315 3.35 -11.38 10.16
C THR A 315 4.01 -11.10 8.80
N HIS A 316 5.13 -10.41 8.78
CA HIS A 316 5.91 -10.15 7.56
C HIS A 316 6.27 -11.45 6.84
N LEU A 317 6.41 -11.36 5.52
CA LEU A 317 6.79 -12.51 4.70
C LEU A 317 8.24 -12.95 4.98
N MET A 318 9.14 -11.98 5.21
CA MET A 318 10.60 -12.20 5.34
C MET A 318 11.26 -11.13 6.20
N HIS A 319 12.55 -11.31 6.52
CA HIS A 319 13.41 -10.29 7.14
C HIS A 319 13.74 -9.15 6.14
N GLY A 320 12.72 -8.36 5.80
CA GLY A 320 12.81 -7.21 4.90
C GLY A 320 13.05 -5.89 5.65
N ALA A 321 12.91 -4.77 4.94
CA ALA A 321 13.12 -3.43 5.51
C ALA A 321 12.16 -3.14 6.68
N GLU A 322 10.89 -3.48 6.54
CA GLU A 322 9.87 -3.28 7.59
C GLU A 322 10.11 -4.14 8.82
N TYR A 323 10.63 -5.37 8.63
CA TYR A 323 11.07 -6.20 9.74
C TYR A 323 12.24 -5.55 10.50
N ASP A 324 13.22 -5.00 9.78
CA ASP A 324 14.36 -4.32 10.38
C ASP A 324 13.92 -3.08 11.17
N GLU A 325 13.00 -2.26 10.63
CA GLU A 325 12.42 -1.10 11.31
C GLU A 325 11.62 -1.50 12.56
N MET A 326 10.88 -2.59 12.51
CA MET A 326 10.18 -3.15 13.67
C MET A 326 11.18 -3.55 14.77
N VAL A 327 12.26 -4.24 14.40
CA VAL A 327 13.32 -4.64 15.36
C VAL A 327 13.97 -3.42 16.01
N GLU A 328 14.26 -2.37 15.23
CA GLU A 328 14.81 -1.11 15.76
C GLU A 328 13.85 -0.45 16.77
N ALA A 329 12.55 -0.39 16.45
CA ALA A 329 11.54 0.15 17.36
C ALA A 329 11.46 -0.65 18.69
N ILE A 330 11.50 -1.99 18.63
CA ILE A 330 11.48 -2.85 19.81
C ILE A 330 12.76 -2.66 20.64
N ASP A 331 13.91 -2.52 20.00
CA ASP A 331 15.21 -2.32 20.67
C ASP A 331 15.24 -1.06 21.54
N GLU A 332 14.50 -0.02 21.20
CA GLU A 332 14.36 1.19 22.03
C GLU A 332 13.57 0.95 23.32
N TYR A 333 12.72 -0.09 23.35
CA TYR A 333 11.84 -0.41 24.47
C TYR A 333 12.28 -1.62 25.29
N LYS A 334 13.24 -2.43 24.84
CA LYS A 334 13.61 -3.71 25.48
C LYS A 334 13.93 -3.61 26.98
N ASP A 335 14.54 -2.49 27.40
CA ASP A 335 14.88 -2.26 28.80
C ASP A 335 13.66 -1.91 29.69
N LYS A 336 12.46 -1.80 29.10
CA LYS A 336 11.20 -1.57 29.82
C LYS A 336 10.54 -2.86 30.28
N PHE A 337 10.94 -4.00 29.73
CA PHE A 337 10.37 -5.32 30.00
C PHE A 337 11.38 -6.21 30.75
N GLU A 338 10.89 -7.24 31.45
CA GLU A 338 11.75 -8.24 32.08
C GLU A 338 12.33 -9.19 31.02
N SER A 339 11.57 -9.51 29.98
CA SER A 339 12.02 -10.29 28.82
C SER A 339 11.34 -9.83 27.54
N VAL A 340 12.09 -9.91 26.43
CA VAL A 340 11.59 -9.62 25.07
C VAL A 340 12.12 -10.71 24.14
N ALA A 341 11.24 -11.26 23.29
CA ALA A 341 11.62 -12.12 22.17
C ALA A 341 10.87 -11.71 20.91
N ILE A 342 11.51 -11.88 19.76
CA ILE A 342 10.92 -11.67 18.44
C ILE A 342 10.91 -13.01 17.76
N ALA A 343 9.74 -13.44 17.29
CA ALA A 343 9.58 -14.66 16.55
C ALA A 343 10.02 -14.49 15.08
N GLU A 344 10.26 -15.59 14.38
CA GLU A 344 10.58 -15.58 12.96
C GLU A 344 9.38 -15.10 12.10
N PRO A 345 9.63 -14.39 11.00
CA PRO A 345 8.60 -14.10 9.99
C PRO A 345 8.26 -15.37 9.21
N MET A 346 7.21 -15.32 8.34
CA MET A 346 6.64 -16.48 7.67
C MET A 346 7.67 -17.40 6.98
N LEU A 347 8.62 -16.84 6.24
CA LEU A 347 9.60 -17.61 5.47
C LEU A 347 10.91 -17.86 6.22
N GLY A 348 10.96 -17.52 7.53
CA GLY A 348 12.11 -17.72 8.40
C GLY A 348 13.38 -17.03 7.90
N GLU A 349 14.55 -17.57 8.26
CA GLU A 349 15.84 -16.99 7.89
C GLU A 349 16.02 -16.83 6.37
N VAL A 350 16.60 -15.69 5.97
CA VAL A 350 17.03 -15.43 4.60
C VAL A 350 18.34 -16.18 4.34
N GLY A 351 18.33 -17.06 3.35
CA GLY A 351 19.55 -17.78 2.96
C GLY A 351 20.56 -16.87 2.23
N SER A 352 21.76 -17.41 2.01
CA SER A 352 22.86 -16.69 1.35
C SER A 352 22.65 -16.46 -0.15
N ASP A 353 21.84 -17.29 -0.79
CA ASP A 353 21.53 -17.27 -2.23
C ASP A 353 20.22 -18.01 -2.52
N ALA A 354 19.79 -18.00 -3.76
CA ALA A 354 18.53 -18.60 -4.20
C ALA A 354 18.41 -20.12 -3.94
N THR A 355 19.50 -20.83 -3.61
CA THR A 355 19.49 -22.28 -3.34
C THR A 355 19.48 -22.62 -1.86
N ALA A 356 19.69 -21.63 -0.98
CA ALA A 356 19.68 -21.79 0.46
C ALA A 356 18.24 -21.66 0.99
N ILE A 357 17.54 -22.76 1.07
CA ILE A 357 16.14 -22.86 1.53
C ILE A 357 16.05 -23.53 2.89
N ASN A 358 14.96 -23.26 3.62
CA ASN A 358 14.66 -23.79 4.95
C ASN A 358 13.34 -24.56 4.97
N GLU A 359 12.96 -25.07 6.13
CA GLU A 359 11.72 -25.84 6.32
C GLU A 359 10.47 -24.95 6.19
N ASP A 360 10.54 -23.69 6.61
CA ASP A 360 9.43 -22.73 6.52
C ASP A 360 9.02 -22.46 5.07
N LYS A 361 10.03 -22.21 4.19
CA LYS A 361 9.78 -22.05 2.75
C LYS A 361 9.16 -23.29 2.13
N ALA A 362 9.54 -24.49 2.62
CA ALA A 362 8.94 -25.74 2.14
C ALA A 362 7.47 -25.85 2.60
N ALA A 363 7.19 -25.52 3.85
CA ALA A 363 5.84 -25.54 4.41
C ALA A 363 4.92 -24.53 3.70
N VAL A 364 5.39 -23.31 3.51
CA VAL A 364 4.62 -22.25 2.81
C VAL A 364 4.41 -22.59 1.34
N ALA A 365 5.44 -23.10 0.63
CA ALA A 365 5.29 -23.50 -0.76
C ALA A 365 4.22 -24.59 -0.93
N GLN A 366 4.19 -25.58 -0.03
CA GLN A 366 3.17 -26.62 -0.04
C GLN A 366 1.79 -26.03 0.30
N ALA A 367 1.69 -25.22 1.36
CA ALA A 367 0.43 -24.65 1.83
C ALA A 367 -0.24 -23.77 0.77
N VAL A 368 0.54 -22.87 0.12
CA VAL A 368 -0.02 -21.95 -0.88
C VAL A 368 -0.42 -22.68 -2.16
N THR A 369 0.34 -23.70 -2.57
CA THR A 369 -0.02 -24.50 -3.75
C THR A 369 -1.25 -25.37 -3.50
N ASP A 370 -1.37 -26.01 -2.34
CA ASP A 370 -2.56 -26.78 -1.95
C ASP A 370 -3.82 -25.89 -1.92
N ALA A 371 -3.70 -24.68 -1.37
CA ALA A 371 -4.80 -23.71 -1.35
C ALA A 371 -5.18 -23.27 -2.76
N ALA A 372 -4.19 -22.92 -3.60
CA ALA A 372 -4.41 -22.47 -4.97
C ALA A 372 -5.08 -23.55 -5.84
N VAL A 373 -4.60 -24.78 -5.77
CA VAL A 373 -5.14 -25.95 -6.48
C VAL A 373 -6.59 -26.22 -6.07
N LYS A 374 -6.85 -26.20 -4.76
CA LYS A 374 -8.19 -26.40 -4.22
C LYS A 374 -9.17 -25.33 -4.67
N SER A 375 -8.75 -24.05 -4.64
CA SER A 375 -9.57 -22.92 -5.06
C SER A 375 -9.85 -22.97 -6.56
N ALA A 376 -8.89 -23.44 -7.38
CA ALA A 376 -9.05 -23.64 -8.81
C ALA A 376 -9.83 -24.94 -9.18
N GLY A 377 -10.19 -25.77 -8.20
CA GLY A 377 -10.97 -26.98 -8.41
C GLY A 377 -10.19 -28.20 -8.95
N TYR A 378 -8.87 -28.20 -8.80
CA TYR A 378 -8.02 -29.34 -9.15
C TYR A 378 -7.71 -30.20 -7.92
N ASP A 379 -7.40 -31.49 -8.19
CA ASP A 379 -7.01 -32.43 -7.13
C ASP A 379 -5.52 -32.31 -6.75
N SER A 380 -4.66 -31.80 -7.64
CA SER A 380 -3.23 -31.61 -7.40
C SER A 380 -2.58 -30.67 -8.42
N MET A 381 -1.35 -30.21 -8.12
CA MET A 381 -0.54 -29.43 -9.06
C MET A 381 -0.28 -30.17 -10.37
N GLU A 382 -0.06 -31.48 -10.32
CA GLU A 382 0.12 -32.30 -11.50
C GLU A 382 -1.14 -32.36 -12.36
N ALA A 383 -2.33 -32.50 -11.74
CA ALA A 383 -3.59 -32.51 -12.46
C ALA A 383 -3.84 -31.16 -13.16
N ALA A 384 -3.53 -30.06 -12.52
CA ALA A 384 -3.59 -28.73 -13.12
C ALA A 384 -2.59 -28.58 -14.27
N ALA A 385 -1.35 -29.07 -14.12
CA ALA A 385 -0.34 -29.04 -15.16
C ALA A 385 -0.76 -29.89 -16.39
N GLU A 386 -1.38 -31.05 -16.18
CA GLU A 386 -1.92 -31.88 -17.27
C GLU A 386 -3.06 -31.19 -18.02
N ASP A 387 -3.84 -30.33 -17.34
CA ASP A 387 -4.89 -29.49 -17.95
C ASP A 387 -4.34 -28.20 -18.57
N GLY A 388 -3.04 -27.98 -18.52
CA GLY A 388 -2.36 -26.80 -19.09
C GLY A 388 -2.45 -25.55 -18.25
N THR A 389 -2.68 -25.68 -16.93
CA THR A 389 -2.82 -24.57 -15.98
C THR A 389 -1.54 -24.31 -15.20
N ALA A 390 -1.08 -23.07 -15.24
CA ALA A 390 0.00 -22.54 -14.40
C ALA A 390 -0.57 -21.71 -13.25
N PHE A 391 0.12 -21.73 -12.12
CA PHE A 391 -0.12 -20.83 -10.99
C PHE A 391 1.02 -19.83 -10.89
N VAL A 392 0.67 -18.56 -10.85
CA VAL A 392 1.60 -17.45 -10.68
C VAL A 392 1.35 -16.82 -9.33
N PHE A 393 2.34 -16.93 -8.45
CA PHE A 393 2.28 -16.39 -7.09
C PHE A 393 2.97 -15.03 -7.06
N MET A 394 2.19 -13.97 -6.89
CA MET A 394 2.64 -12.58 -6.94
C MET A 394 2.95 -12.04 -5.55
N GLY A 395 4.24 -11.85 -5.23
CA GLY A 395 4.70 -11.10 -4.07
C GLY A 395 4.78 -9.60 -4.33
N HIS A 396 5.08 -8.82 -3.29
CA HIS A 396 5.27 -7.37 -3.45
C HIS A 396 6.56 -7.05 -4.24
N GLY A 397 7.66 -7.66 -3.84
CA GLY A 397 8.99 -7.27 -4.30
C GLY A 397 9.65 -6.30 -3.32
N THR A 398 10.96 -6.16 -3.38
CA THR A 398 11.71 -5.21 -2.54
C THR A 398 13.13 -5.01 -3.05
N SER A 399 13.65 -3.81 -2.92
CA SER A 399 15.08 -3.50 -3.14
C SER A 399 15.98 -3.93 -1.98
N HIS A 400 15.40 -4.38 -0.86
CA HIS A 400 16.15 -4.94 0.26
C HIS A 400 16.87 -6.24 -0.12
N THR A 401 17.99 -6.54 0.53
CA THR A 401 18.79 -7.75 0.23
C THR A 401 18.05 -9.07 0.47
N ALA A 402 16.96 -9.03 1.24
CA ALA A 402 16.06 -10.16 1.46
C ALA A 402 15.23 -10.55 0.21
N ASN A 403 15.26 -9.77 -0.87
CA ASN A 403 14.55 -10.08 -2.12
C ASN A 403 14.92 -11.44 -2.72
N VAL A 404 16.11 -11.97 -2.39
CA VAL A 404 16.53 -13.33 -2.77
C VAL A 404 15.54 -14.41 -2.31
N THR A 405 14.72 -14.11 -1.29
CA THR A 405 13.68 -15.01 -0.76
C THR A 405 12.65 -15.39 -1.83
N TYR A 406 12.32 -14.49 -2.77
CA TYR A 406 11.43 -14.83 -3.88
C TYR A 406 12.04 -15.90 -4.79
N ASN A 407 13.32 -15.79 -5.12
CA ASN A 407 14.03 -16.81 -5.89
C ASN A 407 14.22 -18.12 -5.09
N GLN A 408 14.33 -18.06 -3.76
CA GLN A 408 14.33 -19.22 -2.90
C GLN A 408 12.98 -19.94 -2.93
N MET A 409 11.86 -19.20 -2.94
CA MET A 409 10.53 -19.78 -3.09
C MET A 409 10.36 -20.46 -4.46
N GLN A 410 10.83 -19.84 -5.56
CA GLN A 410 10.84 -20.49 -6.87
C GLN A 410 11.64 -21.81 -6.84
N THR A 411 12.85 -21.78 -6.26
CA THR A 411 13.69 -22.98 -6.08
C THR A 411 12.98 -24.05 -5.25
N GLN A 412 12.23 -23.65 -4.23
CA GLN A 412 11.48 -24.59 -3.39
C GLN A 412 10.31 -25.21 -4.16
N MET A 413 9.57 -24.43 -4.95
CA MET A 413 8.51 -24.95 -5.83
C MET A 413 9.06 -26.01 -6.79
N GLU A 414 10.22 -25.73 -7.41
CA GLU A 414 10.91 -26.67 -8.31
C GLU A 414 11.34 -27.96 -7.59
N LYS A 415 11.85 -27.86 -6.36
CA LYS A 415 12.24 -29.02 -5.55
C LYS A 415 11.06 -29.90 -5.16
N LEU A 416 9.88 -29.31 -4.97
CA LEU A 416 8.63 -30.06 -4.74
C LEU A 416 8.09 -30.68 -6.04
N GLY A 417 8.68 -30.36 -7.19
CA GLY A 417 8.26 -30.90 -8.49
C GLY A 417 7.11 -30.10 -9.13
N PHE A 418 6.79 -28.93 -8.64
CA PHE A 418 5.73 -28.06 -9.17
C PHE A 418 6.22 -27.33 -10.42
N THR A 419 6.13 -27.98 -11.57
CA THR A 419 6.61 -27.42 -12.86
C THR A 419 5.75 -26.32 -13.42
N ASN A 420 4.56 -26.11 -12.85
CA ASN A 420 3.56 -25.13 -13.23
C ASN A 420 3.38 -24.04 -12.15
N ALA A 421 4.34 -23.87 -11.23
CA ALA A 421 4.35 -22.81 -10.25
C ALA A 421 5.43 -21.77 -10.59
N PHE A 422 5.06 -20.51 -10.62
CA PHE A 422 5.93 -19.39 -10.97
C PHE A 422 5.82 -18.29 -9.91
N ILE A 423 6.96 -17.73 -9.51
CA ILE A 423 7.02 -16.62 -8.59
C ILE A 423 7.25 -15.33 -9.36
N GLY A 424 6.46 -14.32 -9.05
CA GLY A 424 6.63 -12.96 -9.55
C GLY A 424 6.46 -11.92 -8.45
N THR A 425 6.73 -10.64 -8.76
CA THR A 425 6.58 -9.53 -7.81
C THR A 425 6.06 -8.28 -8.50
N VAL A 426 5.21 -7.51 -7.79
CA VAL A 426 4.65 -6.23 -8.27
C VAL A 426 5.76 -5.26 -8.68
N GLU A 427 6.76 -5.08 -7.81
CA GLU A 427 7.88 -4.15 -8.04
C GLU A 427 8.89 -4.65 -9.08
N GLY A 428 8.81 -5.91 -9.53
CA GLY A 428 9.81 -6.51 -10.41
C GLY A 428 11.20 -6.59 -9.77
N GLU A 429 11.26 -6.74 -8.46
CA GLU A 429 12.50 -6.89 -7.69
C GLU A 429 12.46 -8.18 -6.85
N PRO A 430 13.32 -9.16 -7.21
CA PRO A 430 14.41 -9.13 -8.21
C PRO A 430 13.91 -9.07 -9.67
N GLU A 431 14.73 -8.54 -10.59
CA GLU A 431 14.36 -8.28 -12.00
C GLU A 431 13.75 -9.50 -12.74
N ASP A 432 14.10 -10.70 -12.36
CA ASP A 432 13.59 -11.92 -12.99
C ASP A 432 12.18 -12.33 -12.51
N THR A 433 11.59 -11.56 -11.59
CA THR A 433 10.21 -11.71 -11.09
C THR A 433 9.25 -10.66 -11.66
N ALA A 434 9.69 -9.78 -12.55
CA ALA A 434 8.84 -8.80 -13.21
C ALA A 434 7.75 -9.46 -14.06
N CYS A 435 6.58 -8.83 -14.18
CA CYS A 435 5.40 -9.39 -14.84
C CYS A 435 5.68 -9.88 -16.26
N ASP A 436 6.35 -9.08 -17.08
CA ASP A 436 6.71 -9.41 -18.47
C ASP A 436 7.65 -10.64 -18.55
N VAL A 437 8.60 -10.74 -17.60
CA VAL A 437 9.49 -11.90 -17.49
C VAL A 437 8.73 -13.16 -17.08
N VAL A 438 7.76 -13.02 -16.15
CA VAL A 438 6.93 -14.16 -15.72
C VAL A 438 6.01 -14.62 -16.84
N ILE A 439 5.40 -13.71 -17.61
CA ILE A 439 4.62 -14.03 -18.81
C ILE A 439 5.44 -14.88 -19.77
N ASP A 440 6.68 -14.48 -20.07
CA ASP A 440 7.57 -15.24 -20.95
C ASP A 440 7.92 -16.61 -20.37
N LYS A 441 8.18 -16.72 -19.06
CA LYS A 441 8.46 -18.01 -18.38
C LYS A 441 7.28 -18.98 -18.50
N VAL A 442 6.05 -18.52 -18.23
CA VAL A 442 4.82 -19.35 -18.31
C VAL A 442 4.54 -19.80 -19.74
N LYS A 443 4.68 -18.87 -20.70
CA LYS A 443 4.55 -19.15 -22.13
C LYS A 443 5.57 -20.18 -22.61
N ASP A 444 6.86 -20.01 -22.28
CA ASP A 444 7.95 -20.90 -22.69
C ASP A 444 7.79 -22.29 -22.06
N ALA A 445 7.18 -22.41 -20.89
CA ALA A 445 6.80 -23.67 -20.27
C ALA A 445 5.59 -24.35 -20.96
N GLY A 446 4.88 -23.62 -21.83
CA GLY A 446 3.81 -24.18 -22.69
C GLY A 446 2.42 -24.17 -22.07
N PHE A 447 2.20 -23.53 -20.95
CA PHE A 447 0.91 -23.39 -20.31
C PHE A 447 0.00 -22.42 -21.07
N LYS A 448 -1.31 -22.64 -21.01
CA LYS A 448 -2.32 -21.84 -21.70
C LYS A 448 -3.38 -21.26 -20.77
N LYS A 449 -3.49 -21.76 -19.58
CA LYS A 449 -4.34 -21.23 -18.52
C LYS A 449 -3.47 -20.74 -17.39
N VAL A 450 -3.85 -19.63 -16.77
CA VAL A 450 -3.10 -18.98 -15.70
C VAL A 450 -4.02 -18.67 -14.55
N VAL A 451 -3.58 -18.99 -13.35
CA VAL A 451 -4.21 -18.56 -12.10
C VAL A 451 -3.22 -17.61 -11.39
N LEU A 452 -3.59 -16.36 -11.24
CA LEU A 452 -2.85 -15.37 -10.47
C LEU A 452 -3.30 -15.43 -9.01
N ARG A 453 -2.36 -15.47 -8.07
CA ARG A 453 -2.64 -15.50 -6.63
C ARG A 453 -1.58 -14.72 -5.85
N PRO A 454 -1.94 -13.97 -4.78
CA PRO A 454 -0.95 -13.29 -3.96
C PRO A 454 0.00 -14.28 -3.26
N LEU A 455 1.30 -13.93 -3.23
CA LEU A 455 2.30 -14.44 -2.29
C LEU A 455 2.54 -13.35 -1.24
N MET A 456 1.46 -12.93 -0.61
CA MET A 456 1.40 -11.87 0.41
C MET A 456 0.51 -12.32 1.54
N VAL A 457 0.83 -11.88 2.75
CA VAL A 457 0.05 -12.25 3.95
C VAL A 457 -1.40 -11.83 3.81
N VAL A 458 -1.62 -10.63 3.27
CA VAL A 458 -2.94 -10.04 3.05
C VAL A 458 -3.23 -9.87 1.55
N ALA A 459 -4.49 -10.03 1.16
CA ALA A 459 -4.98 -9.71 -0.18
C ALA A 459 -5.58 -8.29 -0.18
N GLY A 460 -4.73 -7.28 -0.01
CA GLY A 460 -5.09 -5.87 0.03
C GLY A 460 -5.06 -5.21 -1.36
N ASP A 461 -4.59 -3.97 -1.41
CA ASP A 461 -4.56 -3.12 -2.60
C ASP A 461 -3.84 -3.78 -3.78
N HIS A 462 -2.61 -4.28 -3.58
CA HIS A 462 -1.84 -4.95 -4.63
C HIS A 462 -2.55 -6.18 -5.23
N ALA A 463 -3.29 -6.94 -4.44
CA ALA A 463 -4.03 -8.09 -4.95
C ALA A 463 -5.28 -7.69 -5.75
N ASN A 464 -5.93 -6.61 -5.34
CA ASN A 464 -7.16 -6.12 -5.98
C ASN A 464 -6.88 -5.26 -7.20
N ASN A 465 -5.86 -4.40 -7.14
CA ASN A 465 -5.55 -3.43 -8.19
C ASN A 465 -4.39 -3.90 -9.08
N ASP A 466 -3.17 -4.10 -8.54
CA ASP A 466 -2.00 -4.45 -9.37
C ASP A 466 -2.09 -5.87 -9.94
N MET A 467 -2.72 -6.82 -9.23
CA MET A 467 -2.88 -8.18 -9.73
C MET A 467 -4.15 -8.34 -10.58
N ALA A 468 -5.31 -8.02 -10.02
CA ALA A 468 -6.62 -8.38 -10.57
C ALA A 468 -7.41 -7.18 -11.12
N GLY A 469 -6.89 -5.96 -11.04
CA GLY A 469 -7.55 -4.74 -11.53
C GLY A 469 -7.74 -4.72 -13.05
N ASP A 470 -8.53 -3.74 -13.50
CA ASP A 470 -8.83 -3.55 -14.92
C ASP A 470 -7.89 -2.53 -15.61
N ASP A 471 -6.95 -1.92 -14.87
CA ASP A 471 -5.97 -1.00 -15.43
C ASP A 471 -4.99 -1.72 -16.38
N GLU A 472 -4.49 -1.00 -17.40
CA GLU A 472 -3.63 -1.57 -18.44
C GLU A 472 -2.32 -2.18 -17.90
N ASP A 473 -1.86 -1.76 -16.72
CA ASP A 473 -0.65 -2.21 -16.06
C ASP A 473 -0.90 -3.25 -14.94
N SER A 474 -2.15 -3.64 -14.71
CA SER A 474 -2.44 -4.79 -13.85
C SER A 474 -1.90 -6.09 -14.46
N TRP A 475 -1.52 -7.03 -13.61
CA TRP A 475 -1.01 -8.34 -14.06
C TRP A 475 -2.03 -9.06 -14.95
N LYS A 476 -3.30 -9.12 -14.54
CA LYS A 476 -4.39 -9.68 -15.33
C LYS A 476 -4.44 -9.08 -16.73
N SER A 477 -4.48 -7.75 -16.83
CA SER A 477 -4.52 -7.03 -18.12
C SER A 477 -3.27 -7.27 -18.96
N MET A 478 -2.07 -7.32 -18.33
CA MET A 478 -0.81 -7.60 -19.03
C MET A 478 -0.77 -9.04 -19.57
N PHE A 479 -1.24 -10.03 -18.79
CA PHE A 479 -1.37 -11.43 -19.25
C PHE A 479 -2.37 -11.54 -20.40
N GLU A 480 -3.54 -10.89 -20.32
CA GLU A 480 -4.54 -10.84 -21.39
C GLU A 480 -3.99 -10.16 -22.66
N ALA A 481 -3.34 -9.01 -22.51
CA ALA A 481 -2.77 -8.26 -23.61
C ALA A 481 -1.63 -8.99 -24.32
N SER A 482 -0.95 -9.94 -23.65
CA SER A 482 0.07 -10.78 -24.27
C SER A 482 -0.48 -11.63 -25.41
N GLY A 483 -1.77 -12.02 -25.34
CA GLY A 483 -2.43 -12.91 -26.31
C GLY A 483 -1.89 -14.34 -26.33
N GLU A 484 -1.15 -14.74 -25.31
CA GLU A 484 -0.49 -16.05 -25.23
C GLU A 484 -1.31 -17.09 -24.47
N PHE A 485 -2.30 -16.67 -23.67
CA PHE A 485 -3.10 -17.48 -22.78
C PHE A 485 -4.57 -17.49 -23.19
N ASP A 486 -5.23 -18.64 -22.99
CA ASP A 486 -6.64 -18.84 -23.33
C ASP A 486 -7.57 -18.50 -22.16
N GLU A 487 -7.06 -18.58 -20.92
CA GLU A 487 -7.84 -18.34 -19.70
C GLU A 487 -6.91 -17.74 -18.63
N ILE A 488 -7.38 -16.67 -17.96
CA ILE A 488 -6.71 -16.02 -16.86
C ILE A 488 -7.72 -15.87 -15.73
N ASP A 489 -7.42 -16.44 -14.57
CA ASP A 489 -8.22 -16.36 -13.36
C ASP A 489 -7.42 -15.70 -12.24
N CYS A 490 -8.11 -15.03 -11.29
CA CYS A 490 -7.50 -14.37 -10.16
C CYS A 490 -8.12 -14.89 -8.86
N GLN A 491 -7.26 -15.38 -7.96
CA GLN A 491 -7.62 -15.77 -6.60
C GLN A 491 -7.16 -14.67 -5.64
N ILE A 492 -8.09 -13.80 -5.23
CA ILE A 492 -7.80 -12.68 -4.32
C ILE A 492 -7.91 -13.17 -2.87
N GLU A 493 -6.92 -13.96 -2.46
CA GLU A 493 -6.87 -14.59 -1.13
C GLU A 493 -5.45 -14.47 -0.55
N GLY A 494 -5.32 -13.87 0.64
CA GLY A 494 -4.04 -13.74 1.33
C GLY A 494 -3.55 -15.06 1.92
N LEU A 495 -2.27 -15.11 2.28
CA LEU A 495 -1.67 -16.30 2.91
C LEU A 495 -2.15 -16.48 4.35
N GLY A 496 -2.52 -15.38 5.02
CA GLY A 496 -2.89 -15.38 6.44
C GLY A 496 -4.13 -16.18 6.80
N ARG A 497 -5.02 -16.47 5.83
CA ARG A 497 -6.23 -17.31 6.00
C ARG A 497 -5.99 -18.80 5.79
N ILE A 498 -4.76 -19.21 5.53
CA ILE A 498 -4.42 -20.60 5.29
C ILE A 498 -4.04 -21.26 6.62
N ASP A 499 -4.84 -22.20 7.10
CA ASP A 499 -4.64 -22.88 8.39
C ASP A 499 -3.18 -23.34 8.61
N ALA A 500 -2.51 -23.83 7.57
CA ALA A 500 -1.12 -24.29 7.67
C ALA A 500 -0.14 -23.12 7.86
N VAL A 501 -0.45 -21.94 7.36
CA VAL A 501 0.34 -20.70 7.56
C VAL A 501 0.10 -20.16 8.97
N GLU A 502 -1.14 -20.15 9.43
CA GLU A 502 -1.47 -19.78 10.81
C GLU A 502 -0.72 -20.67 11.81
N GLN A 503 -0.71 -21.99 11.55
CA GLN A 503 0.00 -22.95 12.39
C GLN A 503 1.52 -22.72 12.39
N LEU A 504 2.11 -22.29 11.28
CA LEU A 504 3.53 -21.93 11.21
C LEU A 504 3.86 -20.72 12.11
N TYR A 505 3.01 -19.69 12.13
CA TYR A 505 3.16 -18.59 13.08
C TYR A 505 3.02 -19.03 14.55
N VAL A 506 2.13 -19.99 14.83
CA VAL A 506 2.04 -20.60 16.17
C VAL A 506 3.34 -21.28 16.55
N GLU A 507 3.97 -22.04 15.64
CA GLU A 507 5.25 -22.70 15.88
C GLU A 507 6.38 -21.69 16.14
N HIS A 508 6.50 -20.63 15.31
CA HIS A 508 7.49 -19.58 15.49
C HIS A 508 7.30 -18.82 16.83
N THR A 509 6.05 -18.53 17.17
CA THR A 509 5.71 -17.88 18.46
C THR A 509 6.08 -18.77 19.65
N GLN A 510 5.81 -20.09 19.58
CA GLN A 510 6.17 -21.03 20.64
C GLN A 510 7.69 -21.07 20.86
N GLU A 511 8.49 -21.07 19.80
CA GLU A 511 9.95 -21.03 19.89
C GLU A 511 10.44 -19.74 20.55
N ALA A 512 9.82 -18.59 20.23
CA ALA A 512 10.13 -17.31 20.86
C ALA A 512 9.77 -17.31 22.36
N ILE A 513 8.60 -17.83 22.74
CA ILE A 513 8.19 -18.00 24.15
C ILE A 513 9.17 -18.90 24.89
N ASP A 514 9.55 -20.03 24.32
CA ASP A 514 10.50 -20.98 24.93
C ASP A 514 11.89 -20.36 25.12
N SER A 515 12.26 -19.39 24.30
CA SER A 515 13.55 -18.70 24.39
C SER A 515 13.67 -17.82 25.63
N ILE A 516 12.56 -17.20 26.07
CA ILE A 516 12.54 -16.33 27.28
C ILE A 516 12.21 -17.08 28.56
N ALA A 517 11.68 -18.30 28.47
CA ALA A 517 11.36 -19.13 29.62
C ALA A 517 12.60 -19.81 30.27
N LYS A 518 13.78 -19.64 29.66
CA LYS A 518 15.05 -20.22 30.09
C LYS A 518 15.83 -19.26 31.01
#